data_73227dc080cfbc195bc40daf9cf8d6fd
#
_entry.id   73227dc080cfbc195bc40daf9cf8d6fd
#
_cell.length_a   1.000
_cell.length_b   1.000
_cell.length_c   1.000
_cell.angle_alpha   90.00
_cell.angle_beta   90.00
_cell.angle_gamma   90.00
#
_symmetry.space_group_name_H-M   'P 1'
#
loop_
_entity.id
_entity.type
_entity.pdbx_description
1 polymer ?
#
loop_
_entity_poly.entity_id
_entity_poly.type
_entity_poly.pdbx_seq_one_letter_code
_entity_poly.pdbx_strand_id
1 'polypeptide(L)'
;MKTKFLLLSILFAGTILKVPAQEKRMLTLENCKELALKNNVDIQVGKMNVDAARQTSREAFTKYFPKVSAEAVTYKADDNLIKGTIPSIPSLGLETPTEIGVLEEGNLVTVSALQPVFAGGKIVNSNKLARTALEASRLQLDMAADKVELETEEFYWKIVSLKEAEKTLDVLDTLLSNLHKDVSLAVKSGLTTQNDLLTVQLKQNELQSTRLQVENGKKLSCMALCQYIGIPLDSVKFIEVPELHANIKNPGEYLTDHSVALVSLSTYKLLEKNVQAQSLKRKITLGEQLPTVGVGVSYAYEDLMFDKSRNHWLMMATVSVPISDWWGGSHKFKRSRLEEKKAIRQQQDGSEKLQLKMQQSWNQLTESYKQIVLAESAVQESEENLRMQSNYYRSGVTSLSELLDAQGLYRKSRNRYSDACIDYMKKVSQYLRDTGR
;
A
#
# COMPACT_ATOMS: atom_id res chain seq x y z
N MET A 1 21.03 -23.21 -62.91
CA MET A 1 22.49 -23.18 -63.01
C MET A 1 23.05 -22.09 -62.09
N LYS A 2 23.95 -22.51 -61.21
CA LYS A 2 24.91 -21.72 -60.41
C LYS A 2 24.35 -20.92 -59.23
N THR A 3 24.33 -21.62 -58.13
CA THR A 3 24.55 -21.27 -56.73
C THR A 3 25.61 -20.20 -56.53
N LYS A 4 25.30 -19.17 -55.72
CA LYS A 4 26.30 -18.40 -54.97
C LYS A 4 25.87 -18.40 -53.49
N PHE A 5 26.54 -19.28 -52.72
CA PHE A 5 26.62 -19.19 -51.26
C PHE A 5 27.41 -17.94 -50.88
N LEU A 6 26.75 -17.06 -50.12
CA LEU A 6 27.45 -15.94 -49.44
C LEU A 6 27.53 -16.31 -47.98
N LEU A 7 28.71 -16.70 -47.53
CA LEU A 7 29.12 -16.87 -46.14
C LEU A 7 29.06 -15.51 -45.43
N LEU A 8 28.08 -15.32 -44.55
CA LEU A 8 28.02 -14.19 -43.62
C LEU A 8 28.63 -14.64 -42.31
N SER A 9 29.93 -14.34 -42.14
CA SER A 9 30.67 -14.48 -40.89
C SER A 9 30.15 -13.46 -39.87
N ILE A 10 29.38 -13.95 -38.89
CA ILE A 10 28.90 -13.14 -37.75
C ILE A 10 30.13 -12.97 -36.81
N LEU A 11 30.66 -11.80 -36.82
CA LEU A 11 31.62 -11.30 -35.85
C LEU A 11 30.91 -11.10 -34.51
N PHE A 12 30.99 -12.06 -33.62
CA PHE A 12 30.47 -11.98 -32.26
C PHE A 12 31.40 -11.04 -31.46
N ALA A 13 31.20 -9.73 -31.61
CA ALA A 13 31.82 -8.74 -30.74
C ALA A 13 31.20 -8.89 -29.35
N GLY A 14 31.91 -9.59 -28.47
CA GLY A 14 31.61 -9.69 -27.05
C GLY A 14 31.60 -8.31 -26.41
N THR A 15 30.47 -7.68 -26.33
CA THR A 15 30.23 -6.55 -25.43
C THR A 15 30.32 -7.10 -24.00
N ILE A 16 31.50 -6.98 -23.42
CA ILE A 16 31.69 -7.13 -21.96
C ILE A 16 30.82 -6.04 -21.35
N LEU A 17 29.58 -6.40 -20.96
CA LEU A 17 28.78 -5.61 -20.04
C LEU A 17 29.65 -5.45 -18.78
N LYS A 18 30.31 -4.31 -18.66
CA LYS A 18 30.83 -3.84 -17.38
C LYS A 18 29.63 -3.73 -16.46
N VAL A 19 29.41 -4.79 -15.69
CA VAL A 19 28.57 -4.69 -14.47
C VAL A 19 29.26 -3.60 -13.65
N PRO A 20 28.66 -2.43 -13.42
CA PRO A 20 29.26 -1.45 -12.56
C PRO A 20 29.50 -2.14 -11.23
N ALA A 21 30.75 -2.19 -10.78
CA ALA A 21 31.09 -2.61 -9.44
C ALA A 21 30.21 -1.75 -8.53
N GLN A 22 29.27 -2.38 -7.86
CA GLN A 22 28.31 -1.71 -6.98
C GLN A 22 29.13 -1.03 -5.89
N GLU A 23 29.33 0.29 -6.03
CA GLU A 23 29.95 1.10 -4.99
C GLU A 23 29.27 0.74 -3.67
N LYS A 24 30.06 0.37 -2.68
CA LYS A 24 29.64 0.08 -1.32
C LYS A 24 29.06 1.38 -0.73
N ARG A 25 27.82 1.72 -1.06
CA ARG A 25 27.17 2.91 -0.52
C ARG A 25 26.77 2.63 0.92
N MET A 26 27.23 3.47 1.82
CA MET A 26 26.63 3.55 3.16
C MET A 26 25.21 4.03 2.96
N LEU A 27 24.22 3.25 3.43
CA LEU A 27 22.81 3.61 3.35
C LEU A 27 22.45 4.40 4.61
N THR A 28 22.05 5.65 4.41
CA THR A 28 21.39 6.46 5.43
C THR A 28 19.91 6.11 5.51
N LEU A 29 19.22 6.54 6.57
CA LEU A 29 17.78 6.35 6.69
C LEU A 29 17.01 6.98 5.52
N GLU A 30 17.39 8.20 5.12
CA GLU A 30 16.78 8.93 4.01
C GLU A 30 16.93 8.18 2.69
N ASN A 31 18.13 7.66 2.42
CA ASN A 31 18.37 6.86 1.21
C ASN A 31 17.52 5.57 1.20
N CYS A 32 17.33 4.95 2.36
CA CYS A 32 16.46 3.78 2.48
C CYS A 32 14.99 4.13 2.18
N LYS A 33 14.48 5.27 2.69
CA LYS A 33 13.14 5.76 2.42
C LYS A 33 12.93 6.06 0.93
N GLU A 34 13.86 6.78 0.31
CA GLU A 34 13.79 7.10 -1.12
C GLU A 34 13.75 5.83 -1.99
N LEU A 35 14.59 4.84 -1.68
CA LEU A 35 14.60 3.56 -2.39
C LEU A 35 13.29 2.80 -2.18
N ALA A 36 12.75 2.79 -0.96
CA ALA A 36 11.48 2.17 -0.65
C ALA A 36 10.33 2.82 -1.43
N LEU A 37 10.21 4.15 -1.42
CA LEU A 37 9.18 4.88 -2.18
C LEU A 37 9.29 4.67 -3.70
N LYS A 38 10.48 4.37 -4.19
CA LYS A 38 10.71 4.09 -5.61
C LYS A 38 10.38 2.65 -6.00
N ASN A 39 10.79 1.68 -5.20
CA ASN A 39 10.87 0.27 -5.60
C ASN A 39 9.90 -0.64 -4.84
N ASN A 40 9.38 -0.24 -3.67
CA ASN A 40 8.51 -1.08 -2.86
C ASN A 40 7.24 -1.48 -3.63
N VAL A 41 6.82 -2.73 -3.46
CA VAL A 41 5.68 -3.32 -4.19
C VAL A 41 4.37 -2.61 -3.83
N ASP A 42 4.15 -2.24 -2.56
CA ASP A 42 2.92 -1.55 -2.13
C ASP A 42 2.77 -0.19 -2.82
N ILE A 43 3.88 0.54 -3.04
CA ILE A 43 3.89 1.79 -3.79
C ILE A 43 3.60 1.55 -5.27
N GLN A 44 4.19 0.52 -5.87
CA GLN A 44 3.93 0.19 -7.27
C GLN A 44 2.46 -0.21 -7.49
N VAL A 45 1.92 -1.06 -6.62
CA VAL A 45 0.49 -1.45 -6.64
C VAL A 45 -0.40 -0.23 -6.40
N GLY A 46 -0.05 0.65 -5.46
CA GLY A 46 -0.76 1.91 -5.22
C GLY A 46 -0.82 2.80 -6.46
N LYS A 47 0.29 2.95 -7.18
CA LYS A 47 0.34 3.69 -8.46
C LYS A 47 -0.55 3.04 -9.53
N MET A 48 -0.51 1.71 -9.64
CA MET A 48 -1.38 0.97 -10.58
C MET A 48 -2.87 1.16 -10.23
N ASN A 49 -3.23 1.20 -8.94
CA ASN A 49 -4.60 1.47 -8.50
C ASN A 49 -5.06 2.89 -8.87
N VAL A 50 -4.18 3.90 -8.75
CA VAL A 50 -4.46 5.27 -9.22
C VAL A 50 -4.67 5.30 -10.74
N ASP A 51 -3.84 4.58 -11.51
CA ASP A 51 -3.99 4.51 -12.96
C ASP A 51 -5.27 3.78 -13.37
N ALA A 52 -5.63 2.69 -12.70
CA ALA A 52 -6.90 2.00 -12.90
C ALA A 52 -8.10 2.92 -12.61
N ALA A 53 -8.08 3.64 -11.48
CA ALA A 53 -9.11 4.62 -11.15
C ALA A 53 -9.19 5.77 -12.18
N ARG A 54 -8.04 6.18 -12.75
CA ARG A 54 -7.98 7.15 -13.83
C ARG A 54 -8.67 6.64 -15.11
N GLN A 55 -8.45 5.37 -15.48
CA GLN A 55 -9.14 4.77 -16.62
C GLN A 55 -10.64 4.66 -16.36
N THR A 56 -11.07 4.27 -15.16
CA THR A 56 -12.49 4.25 -14.78
C THR A 56 -13.12 5.64 -14.87
N SER A 57 -12.39 6.70 -14.49
CA SER A 57 -12.87 8.08 -14.64
C SER A 57 -12.98 8.51 -16.10
N ARG A 58 -12.06 8.08 -16.97
CA ARG A 58 -12.13 8.30 -18.42
C ARG A 58 -13.28 7.52 -19.05
N GLU A 59 -13.46 6.27 -18.66
CA GLU A 59 -14.59 5.45 -19.11
C GLU A 59 -15.92 6.08 -18.72
N ALA A 60 -16.07 6.57 -17.48
CA ALA A 60 -17.27 7.29 -17.06
C ALA A 60 -17.55 8.52 -17.93
N PHE A 61 -16.51 9.22 -18.39
CA PHE A 61 -16.64 10.36 -19.29
C PHE A 61 -17.16 9.95 -20.68
N THR A 62 -16.84 8.76 -21.18
CA THR A 62 -17.33 8.31 -22.50
C THR A 62 -18.86 8.18 -22.54
N LYS A 63 -19.53 8.07 -21.38
CA LYS A 63 -21.00 8.01 -21.30
C LYS A 63 -21.69 9.33 -21.66
N TYR A 64 -20.93 10.41 -21.86
CA TYR A 64 -21.44 11.66 -22.44
C TYR A 64 -21.56 11.59 -23.97
N PHE A 65 -20.94 10.63 -24.63
CA PHE A 65 -20.96 10.48 -26.09
C PHE A 65 -22.06 9.51 -26.52
N PRO A 66 -22.50 9.59 -27.78
CA PRO A 66 -23.42 8.60 -28.35
C PRO A 66 -22.85 7.18 -28.24
N LYS A 67 -23.72 6.23 -27.85
CA LYS A 67 -23.40 4.81 -27.94
C LYS A 67 -23.65 4.37 -29.38
N VAL A 68 -22.59 4.02 -30.11
CA VAL A 68 -22.67 3.47 -31.47
C VAL A 68 -22.56 1.95 -31.35
N SER A 69 -23.48 1.24 -32.02
CA SER A 69 -23.48 -0.23 -32.12
C SER A 69 -23.81 -0.65 -33.53
N ALA A 70 -23.19 -1.74 -33.98
CA ALA A 70 -23.54 -2.44 -35.20
C ALA A 70 -24.03 -3.82 -34.81
N GLU A 71 -25.14 -4.24 -35.44
CA GLU A 71 -25.77 -5.54 -35.22
C GLU A 71 -26.10 -6.17 -36.58
N ALA A 72 -25.79 -7.43 -36.73
CA ALA A 72 -26.14 -8.21 -37.91
C ALA A 72 -26.93 -9.43 -37.44
N VAL A 73 -28.11 -9.60 -37.98
CA VAL A 73 -28.99 -10.71 -37.68
C VAL A 73 -29.29 -11.42 -39.00
N THR A 74 -29.04 -12.69 -39.07
CA THR A 74 -29.52 -13.58 -40.15
C THR A 74 -30.45 -14.61 -39.50
N TYR A 75 -31.56 -14.87 -40.15
CA TYR A 75 -32.50 -15.85 -39.63
C TYR A 75 -33.04 -16.70 -40.78
N LYS A 76 -33.43 -17.94 -40.45
CA LYS A 76 -34.19 -18.83 -41.30
C LYS A 76 -35.26 -19.52 -40.44
N ALA A 77 -36.51 -19.38 -40.87
CA ALA A 77 -37.65 -20.05 -40.24
C ALA A 77 -38.00 -21.31 -41.04
N ASP A 78 -38.69 -22.22 -40.44
CA ASP A 78 -39.24 -23.44 -41.08
C ASP A 78 -40.53 -23.16 -41.89
N ASP A 79 -41.12 -21.97 -41.66
CA ASP A 79 -42.29 -21.49 -42.36
C ASP A 79 -42.33 -19.95 -42.32
N ASN A 80 -43.11 -19.33 -43.19
CA ASN A 80 -43.26 -17.87 -43.23
C ASN A 80 -43.78 -17.31 -41.91
N LEU A 81 -43.08 -16.33 -41.33
CA LEU A 81 -43.44 -15.67 -40.04
C LEU A 81 -44.69 -14.81 -40.19
N ILE A 82 -44.95 -14.26 -41.38
CA ILE A 82 -46.14 -13.46 -41.69
C ILE A 82 -46.83 -14.11 -42.86
N LYS A 83 -48.07 -14.54 -42.70
CA LYS A 83 -48.94 -15.07 -43.76
C LYS A 83 -50.14 -14.17 -43.94
N GLY A 84 -50.43 -13.81 -45.18
CA GLY A 84 -51.59 -13.05 -45.56
C GLY A 84 -52.32 -13.75 -46.71
N THR A 85 -53.64 -13.65 -46.78
CA THR A 85 -54.38 -14.17 -47.88
C THR A 85 -54.95 -12.98 -48.69
N ILE A 86 -54.59 -12.91 -49.98
CA ILE A 86 -55.26 -11.99 -50.91
C ILE A 86 -56.56 -12.68 -51.34
N PRO A 87 -57.72 -12.08 -51.11
CA PRO A 87 -58.97 -12.61 -51.60
C PRO A 87 -58.96 -12.68 -53.14
N SER A 88 -59.75 -13.59 -53.70
CA SER A 88 -59.91 -13.69 -55.16
C SER A 88 -60.39 -12.37 -55.75
N ILE A 89 -59.72 -11.85 -56.76
CA ILE A 89 -60.07 -10.65 -57.49
C ILE A 89 -60.02 -11.02 -58.96
N PRO A 90 -61.11 -11.52 -59.52
CA PRO A 90 -61.16 -12.02 -60.90
C PRO A 90 -60.81 -10.96 -61.93
N SER A 91 -61.06 -9.67 -61.64
CA SER A 91 -60.72 -8.55 -62.54
C SER A 91 -59.19 -8.26 -62.65
N LEU A 92 -58.36 -8.87 -61.75
CA LEU A 92 -56.90 -8.82 -61.78
C LEU A 92 -56.26 -10.17 -62.10
N GLY A 93 -57.05 -11.16 -62.57
CA GLY A 93 -56.55 -12.51 -62.93
C GLY A 93 -56.30 -13.40 -61.72
N LEU A 94 -56.75 -13.02 -60.53
CA LEU A 94 -56.64 -13.86 -59.29
C LEU A 94 -57.96 -14.56 -59.03
N GLU A 95 -58.17 -15.75 -59.67
CA GLU A 95 -59.41 -16.50 -59.59
C GLU A 95 -59.61 -17.21 -58.23
N THR A 96 -58.55 -17.49 -57.51
CA THR A 96 -58.55 -18.14 -56.21
C THR A 96 -57.84 -17.28 -55.17
N PRO A 97 -58.20 -17.34 -53.85
CA PRO A 97 -57.43 -16.69 -52.80
C PRO A 97 -55.96 -17.15 -52.86
N THR A 98 -55.07 -16.20 -52.90
CA THR A 98 -53.62 -16.46 -52.97
C THR A 98 -53.00 -16.20 -51.63
N GLU A 99 -52.38 -17.19 -51.06
CA GLU A 99 -51.56 -16.97 -49.81
C GLU A 99 -50.25 -16.33 -50.17
N ILE A 100 -49.92 -15.25 -49.45
CA ILE A 100 -48.64 -14.59 -49.50
C ILE A 100 -47.94 -14.82 -48.15
N GLY A 101 -46.78 -15.44 -48.19
CA GLY A 101 -45.90 -15.56 -47.04
C GLY A 101 -44.68 -14.65 -47.19
N VAL A 102 -44.28 -14.07 -46.07
CA VAL A 102 -43.08 -13.22 -46.00
C VAL A 102 -42.27 -13.53 -44.77
N LEU A 103 -40.98 -13.24 -44.81
CA LEU A 103 -40.05 -13.42 -43.70
C LEU A 103 -39.73 -14.90 -43.37
N GLU A 104 -39.57 -15.78 -44.40
CA GLU A 104 -39.04 -17.14 -44.24
C GLU A 104 -37.53 -17.13 -43.94
N GLU A 105 -36.78 -16.33 -44.66
CA GLU A 105 -35.36 -16.09 -44.39
C GLU A 105 -35.00 -14.62 -44.65
N GLY A 106 -33.95 -14.14 -43.99
CA GLY A 106 -33.51 -12.76 -44.20
C GLY A 106 -32.26 -12.37 -43.47
N ASN A 107 -31.74 -11.24 -43.88
CA ASN A 107 -30.58 -10.60 -43.32
C ASN A 107 -30.95 -9.16 -42.93
N LEU A 108 -30.57 -8.79 -41.71
CA LEU A 108 -30.71 -7.44 -41.21
C LEU A 108 -29.37 -6.96 -40.66
N VAL A 109 -28.80 -5.91 -41.22
CA VAL A 109 -27.61 -5.25 -40.69
C VAL A 109 -28.01 -3.84 -40.29
N THR A 110 -27.82 -3.54 -39.01
CA THR A 110 -28.18 -2.23 -38.45
C THR A 110 -26.97 -1.58 -37.81
N VAL A 111 -26.70 -0.33 -38.14
CA VAL A 111 -25.76 0.53 -37.40
C VAL A 111 -26.57 1.63 -36.71
N SER A 112 -26.49 1.69 -35.41
CA SER A 112 -27.26 2.65 -34.61
C SER A 112 -26.37 3.50 -33.71
N ALA A 113 -26.72 4.77 -33.57
CA ALA A 113 -26.12 5.70 -32.61
C ALA A 113 -27.25 6.24 -31.71
N LEU A 114 -27.10 6.06 -30.39
CA LEU A 114 -28.05 6.53 -29.40
C LEU A 114 -27.36 7.50 -28.42
N GLN A 115 -27.86 8.73 -28.34
CA GLN A 115 -27.38 9.76 -27.43
C GLN A 115 -28.42 10.02 -26.33
N PRO A 116 -28.10 9.75 -25.06
CA PRO A 116 -28.95 10.23 -23.95
C PRO A 116 -28.81 11.74 -23.81
N VAL A 117 -29.91 12.47 -23.96
CA VAL A 117 -30.01 13.93 -23.79
C VAL A 117 -30.26 14.25 -22.32
N PHE A 118 -31.14 13.48 -21.69
CA PHE A 118 -31.42 13.56 -20.28
C PHE A 118 -31.54 12.16 -19.66
N ALA A 119 -30.81 11.91 -18.60
CA ALA A 119 -30.77 10.64 -17.90
C ALA A 119 -30.93 10.82 -16.38
N GLY A 120 -31.79 11.75 -15.94
CA GLY A 120 -32.04 12.00 -14.52
C GLY A 120 -30.78 12.48 -13.77
N GLY A 121 -29.78 13.04 -14.45
CA GLY A 121 -28.49 13.45 -13.85
C GLY A 121 -27.55 12.27 -13.51
N LYS A 122 -27.89 11.02 -13.86
CA LYS A 122 -27.07 9.82 -13.61
C LYS A 122 -25.66 9.95 -14.20
N ILE A 123 -25.56 10.36 -15.48
CA ILE A 123 -24.28 10.47 -16.17
C ILE A 123 -23.36 11.48 -15.46
N VAL A 124 -23.89 12.65 -15.13
CA VAL A 124 -23.14 13.71 -14.43
C VAL A 124 -22.66 13.24 -13.04
N ASN A 125 -23.56 12.65 -12.24
CA ASN A 125 -23.21 12.20 -10.90
C ASN A 125 -22.29 10.97 -10.90
N SER A 126 -22.42 10.05 -11.89
CA SER A 126 -21.49 8.94 -12.07
C SER A 126 -20.10 9.41 -12.45
N ASN A 127 -19.98 10.43 -13.30
CA ASN A 127 -18.69 11.06 -13.62
C ASN A 127 -18.06 11.73 -12.39
N LYS A 128 -18.85 12.46 -11.58
CA LYS A 128 -18.38 13.03 -10.33
C LYS A 128 -17.93 11.93 -9.36
N LEU A 129 -18.68 10.84 -9.25
CA LEU A 129 -18.34 9.69 -8.41
C LEU A 129 -17.01 9.04 -8.85
N ALA A 130 -16.81 8.85 -10.15
CA ALA A 130 -15.57 8.28 -10.68
C ALA A 130 -14.35 9.21 -10.42
N ARG A 131 -14.53 10.54 -10.51
CA ARG A 131 -13.49 11.51 -10.12
C ARG A 131 -13.21 11.46 -8.61
N THR A 132 -14.25 11.40 -7.78
CA THR A 132 -14.08 11.24 -6.32
C THR A 132 -13.34 9.94 -5.98
N ALA A 133 -13.62 8.85 -6.70
CA ALA A 133 -12.88 7.59 -6.54
C ALA A 133 -11.41 7.70 -6.94
N LEU A 134 -11.09 8.45 -8.00
CA LEU A 134 -9.70 8.73 -8.38
C LEU A 134 -8.97 9.56 -7.32
N GLU A 135 -9.62 10.57 -6.75
CA GLU A 135 -9.04 11.36 -5.65
C GLU A 135 -8.82 10.49 -4.40
N ALA A 136 -9.78 9.63 -4.06
CA ALA A 136 -9.65 8.68 -2.96
C ALA A 136 -8.47 7.70 -3.18
N SER A 137 -8.28 7.21 -4.40
CA SER A 137 -7.16 6.33 -4.75
C SER A 137 -5.79 7.02 -4.60
N ARG A 138 -5.69 8.33 -4.87
CA ARG A 138 -4.47 9.11 -4.61
C ARG A 138 -4.18 9.23 -3.12
N LEU A 139 -5.21 9.55 -2.32
CA LEU A 139 -5.06 9.60 -0.85
C LEU A 139 -4.65 8.24 -0.27
N GLN A 140 -5.14 7.14 -0.84
CA GLN A 140 -4.70 5.79 -0.45
C GLN A 140 -3.24 5.52 -0.81
N LEU A 141 -2.75 6.03 -1.95
CA LEU A 141 -1.34 5.96 -2.31
C LEU A 141 -0.48 6.76 -1.33
N ASP A 142 -0.91 7.97 -0.93
CA ASP A 142 -0.20 8.78 0.06
C ASP A 142 -0.12 8.04 1.41
N MET A 143 -1.24 7.44 1.87
CA MET A 143 -1.25 6.61 3.08
C MET A 143 -0.34 5.37 2.97
N ALA A 144 -0.25 4.76 1.79
CA ALA A 144 0.68 3.65 1.54
C ALA A 144 2.13 4.13 1.59
N ALA A 145 2.43 5.32 1.08
CA ALA A 145 3.76 5.93 1.18
C ALA A 145 4.16 6.17 2.64
N ASP A 146 3.29 6.78 3.44
CA ASP A 146 3.50 6.97 4.87
C ASP A 146 3.79 5.67 5.61
N LYS A 147 3.03 4.63 5.32
CA LYS A 147 3.23 3.29 5.89
C LYS A 147 4.57 2.70 5.49
N VAL A 148 4.93 2.76 4.20
CA VAL A 148 6.19 2.22 3.68
C VAL A 148 7.39 2.93 4.30
N GLU A 149 7.32 4.24 4.51
CA GLU A 149 8.39 4.98 5.19
C GLU A 149 8.56 4.54 6.65
N LEU A 150 7.46 4.42 7.41
CA LEU A 150 7.52 3.96 8.81
C LEU A 150 8.08 2.54 8.94
N GLU A 151 7.64 1.61 8.09
CA GLU A 151 8.15 0.24 8.10
C GLU A 151 9.63 0.18 7.66
N THR A 152 10.06 1.04 6.72
CA THR A 152 11.48 1.18 6.36
C THR A 152 12.31 1.65 7.56
N GLU A 153 11.79 2.62 8.32
CA GLU A 153 12.42 3.07 9.57
C GLU A 153 12.54 1.93 10.59
N GLU A 154 11.52 1.10 10.73
CA GLU A 154 11.56 -0.03 11.65
C GLU A 154 12.68 -1.01 11.31
N PHE A 155 12.84 -1.38 10.03
CA PHE A 155 13.94 -2.23 9.59
C PHE A 155 15.30 -1.58 9.82
N TYR A 156 15.44 -0.30 9.48
CA TYR A 156 16.67 0.44 9.67
C TYR A 156 17.08 0.49 11.15
N TRP A 157 16.18 0.93 12.03
CA TRP A 157 16.45 1.05 13.46
C TRP A 157 16.70 -0.31 14.13
N LYS A 158 16.11 -1.39 13.62
CA LYS A 158 16.43 -2.75 14.06
C LYS A 158 17.89 -3.10 13.82
N ILE A 159 18.43 -2.72 12.66
CA ILE A 159 19.85 -2.97 12.34
C ILE A 159 20.75 -2.09 13.21
N VAL A 160 20.36 -0.84 13.44
CA VAL A 160 21.09 0.07 14.33
C VAL A 160 21.15 -0.50 15.76
N SER A 161 20.02 -0.98 16.31
CA SER A 161 19.97 -1.63 17.63
C SER A 161 20.92 -2.83 17.73
N LEU A 162 20.95 -3.70 16.70
CA LEU A 162 21.84 -4.85 16.66
C LEU A 162 23.32 -4.45 16.59
N LYS A 163 23.67 -3.36 15.88
CA LYS A 163 25.03 -2.82 15.85
C LYS A 163 25.45 -2.22 17.19
N GLU A 164 24.54 -1.54 17.88
CA GLU A 164 24.84 -1.02 19.24
C GLU A 164 25.02 -2.18 20.24
N ALA A 165 24.20 -3.23 20.13
CA ALA A 165 24.40 -4.45 20.91
C ALA A 165 25.76 -5.12 20.63
N GLU A 166 26.19 -5.17 19.36
CA GLU A 166 27.51 -5.67 18.96
C GLU A 166 28.64 -4.87 19.64
N LYS A 167 28.59 -3.54 19.64
CA LYS A 167 29.57 -2.67 20.34
C LYS A 167 29.63 -2.99 21.86
N THR A 168 28.45 -3.19 22.47
CA THR A 168 28.38 -3.56 23.89
C THR A 168 29.02 -4.91 24.15
N LEU A 169 28.81 -5.91 23.27
CA LEU A 169 29.46 -7.22 23.34
C LEU A 169 30.98 -7.15 23.18
N ASP A 170 31.50 -6.26 22.34
CA ASP A 170 32.95 -6.06 22.16
C ASP A 170 33.63 -5.54 23.45
N VAL A 171 32.97 -4.61 24.14
CA VAL A 171 33.44 -4.10 25.44
C VAL A 171 33.47 -5.22 26.48
N LEU A 172 32.40 -6.02 26.55
CA LEU A 172 32.32 -7.13 27.50
C LEU A 172 33.28 -8.27 27.19
N ASP A 173 33.54 -8.57 25.91
CA ASP A 173 34.53 -9.56 25.49
C ASP A 173 35.93 -9.17 25.98
N THR A 174 36.28 -7.88 25.88
CA THR A 174 37.54 -7.33 26.39
C THR A 174 37.62 -7.50 27.91
N LEU A 175 36.53 -7.15 28.64
CA LEU A 175 36.48 -7.27 30.11
C LEU A 175 36.58 -8.74 30.57
N LEU A 176 35.85 -9.66 29.94
CA LEU A 176 35.87 -11.09 30.26
C LEU A 176 37.22 -11.75 29.89
N SER A 177 37.84 -11.32 28.79
CA SER A 177 39.16 -11.81 28.40
C SER A 177 40.26 -11.41 29.39
N ASN A 178 40.20 -10.17 29.92
CA ASN A 178 41.11 -9.73 30.98
C ASN A 178 40.83 -10.48 32.29
N LEU A 179 39.56 -10.61 32.68
CA LEU A 179 39.17 -11.36 33.86
C LEU A 179 39.62 -12.84 33.81
N HIS A 180 39.49 -13.50 32.64
CA HIS A 180 39.96 -14.87 32.44
C HIS A 180 41.49 -15.00 32.66
N LYS A 181 42.29 -14.01 32.22
CA LYS A 181 43.75 -13.99 32.46
C LYS A 181 44.02 -13.84 33.97
N ASP A 182 43.36 -12.90 34.65
CA ASP A 182 43.57 -12.63 36.06
C ASP A 182 43.19 -13.85 36.91
N VAL A 183 41.98 -14.46 36.65
CA VAL A 183 41.54 -15.68 37.37
C VAL A 183 42.45 -16.85 37.07
N SER A 184 42.93 -17.06 35.84
CA SER A 184 43.85 -18.16 35.48
C SER A 184 45.16 -18.05 36.21
N LEU A 185 45.72 -16.85 36.39
CA LEU A 185 46.91 -16.61 37.20
C LEU A 185 46.66 -16.84 38.67
N ALA A 186 45.52 -16.39 39.21
CA ALA A 186 45.15 -16.60 40.61
C ALA A 186 44.96 -18.09 40.94
N VAL A 187 44.38 -18.88 40.05
CA VAL A 187 44.25 -20.35 40.20
C VAL A 187 45.63 -21.01 40.24
N LYS A 188 46.56 -20.65 39.33
CA LYS A 188 47.93 -21.15 39.29
C LYS A 188 48.71 -20.82 40.56
N SER A 189 48.41 -19.68 41.19
CA SER A 189 49.04 -19.25 42.42
C SER A 189 48.31 -19.74 43.68
N GLY A 190 47.22 -20.56 43.57
CA GLY A 190 46.45 -21.08 44.67
C GLY A 190 45.58 -20.04 45.40
N LEU A 191 45.39 -18.87 44.80
CA LEU A 191 44.61 -17.73 45.39
C LEU A 191 43.11 -17.84 45.16
N THR A 192 42.66 -18.62 44.18
CA THR A 192 41.24 -18.86 43.89
C THR A 192 41.03 -20.30 43.40
N THR A 193 39.75 -20.67 43.16
CA THR A 193 39.36 -22.05 42.86
C THR A 193 39.33 -22.32 41.34
N GLN A 194 39.51 -23.58 40.96
CA GLN A 194 39.29 -24.02 39.57
C GLN A 194 37.84 -23.76 39.12
N ASN A 195 36.88 -23.76 40.07
CA ASN A 195 35.48 -23.46 39.78
C ASN A 195 35.29 -22.01 39.27
N ASP A 196 36.03 -21.05 39.80
CA ASP A 196 35.98 -19.66 39.36
C ASP A 196 36.45 -19.52 37.90
N LEU A 197 37.53 -20.24 37.51
CA LEU A 197 38.02 -20.27 36.16
C LEU A 197 36.97 -20.86 35.18
N LEU A 198 36.33 -21.98 35.58
CA LEU A 198 35.26 -22.60 34.78
C LEU A 198 34.04 -21.66 34.65
N THR A 199 33.72 -20.91 35.69
CA THR A 199 32.63 -19.94 35.68
C THR A 199 32.91 -18.82 34.66
N VAL A 200 34.13 -18.26 34.61
CA VAL A 200 34.51 -17.26 33.60
C VAL A 200 34.46 -17.83 32.20
N GLN A 201 34.95 -19.07 31.99
CA GLN A 201 34.88 -19.75 30.70
C GLN A 201 33.43 -19.96 30.23
N LEU A 202 32.53 -20.36 31.14
CA LEU A 202 31.09 -20.45 30.82
C LEU A 202 30.50 -19.11 30.41
N LYS A 203 30.89 -18.02 31.07
CA LYS A 203 30.45 -16.67 30.70
C LYS A 203 31.00 -16.20 29.35
N GLN A 204 32.24 -16.57 29.02
CA GLN A 204 32.79 -16.33 27.67
C GLN A 204 32.01 -17.10 26.59
N ASN A 205 31.69 -18.38 26.85
CA ASN A 205 30.86 -19.17 25.91
C ASN A 205 29.45 -18.59 25.73
N GLU A 206 28.81 -18.12 26.82
CA GLU A 206 27.52 -17.42 26.78
C GLU A 206 27.61 -16.14 25.92
N LEU A 207 28.67 -15.34 26.10
CA LEU A 207 28.91 -14.14 25.31
C LEU A 207 29.10 -14.46 23.81
N GLN A 208 29.88 -15.48 23.49
CA GLN A 208 30.09 -15.91 22.10
C GLN A 208 28.79 -16.42 21.46
N SER A 209 27.95 -17.16 22.21
CA SER A 209 26.64 -17.59 21.74
C SER A 209 25.74 -16.38 21.46
N THR A 210 25.74 -15.36 22.32
CA THR A 210 25.00 -14.12 22.13
C THR A 210 25.52 -13.35 20.91
N ARG A 211 26.85 -13.31 20.69
CA ARG A 211 27.47 -12.69 19.50
C ARG A 211 26.97 -13.34 18.22
N LEU A 212 26.95 -14.67 18.15
CA LEU A 212 26.45 -15.39 16.96
C LEU A 212 24.96 -15.06 16.69
N GLN A 213 24.14 -14.93 17.74
CA GLN A 213 22.74 -14.54 17.58
C GLN A 213 22.60 -13.11 17.03
N VAL A 214 23.40 -12.16 17.54
CA VAL A 214 23.40 -10.75 17.08
C VAL A 214 23.89 -10.67 15.63
N GLU A 215 24.97 -11.34 15.28
CA GLU A 215 25.50 -11.37 13.90
C GLU A 215 24.49 -11.96 12.91
N ASN A 216 23.85 -13.07 13.26
CA ASN A 216 22.82 -13.69 12.43
C ASN A 216 21.57 -12.79 12.32
N GLY A 217 21.13 -12.21 13.44
CA GLY A 217 20.03 -11.25 13.47
C GLY A 217 20.31 -10.01 12.60
N LYS A 218 21.52 -9.47 12.64
CA LYS A 218 21.97 -8.36 11.80
C LYS A 218 21.93 -8.72 10.31
N LYS A 219 22.47 -9.88 9.93
CA LYS A 219 22.44 -10.37 8.55
C LYS A 219 21.01 -10.51 8.04
N LEU A 220 20.12 -11.14 8.80
CA LEU A 220 18.74 -11.34 8.43
C LEU A 220 17.99 -10.00 8.33
N SER A 221 18.22 -9.08 9.27
CA SER A 221 17.59 -7.74 9.24
C SER A 221 18.05 -6.91 8.03
N CYS A 222 19.33 -7.01 7.64
CA CYS A 222 19.82 -6.39 6.41
C CYS A 222 19.14 -6.97 5.16
N MET A 223 19.00 -8.30 5.09
CA MET A 223 18.30 -8.95 3.97
C MET A 223 16.82 -8.53 3.91
N ALA A 224 16.15 -8.44 5.06
CA ALA A 224 14.76 -7.98 5.15
C ALA A 224 14.63 -6.52 4.68
N LEU A 225 15.53 -5.63 5.09
CA LEU A 225 15.55 -4.26 4.60
C LEU A 225 15.77 -4.21 3.07
N CYS A 226 16.74 -4.98 2.54
CA CYS A 226 16.99 -5.06 1.10
C CYS A 226 15.73 -5.46 0.33
N GLN A 227 15.06 -6.51 0.78
CA GLN A 227 13.81 -6.99 0.17
C GLN A 227 12.73 -5.91 0.22
N TYR A 228 12.59 -5.23 1.36
CA TYR A 228 11.56 -4.22 1.55
C TYR A 228 11.77 -2.97 0.70
N ILE A 229 13.02 -2.50 0.56
CA ILE A 229 13.38 -1.35 -0.28
C ILE A 229 13.60 -1.72 -1.76
N GLY A 230 13.39 -3.01 -2.12
CA GLY A 230 13.41 -3.48 -3.50
C GLY A 230 14.80 -3.48 -4.16
N ILE A 231 15.84 -3.85 -3.40
CA ILE A 231 17.21 -4.03 -3.92
C ILE A 231 17.70 -5.47 -3.70
N PRO A 232 18.74 -5.93 -4.41
CA PRO A 232 19.28 -7.28 -4.22
C PRO A 232 19.69 -7.56 -2.78
N LEU A 233 19.40 -8.76 -2.26
CA LEU A 233 19.53 -9.14 -0.85
C LEU A 233 20.94 -8.97 -0.26
N ASP A 234 21.99 -9.03 -1.09
CA ASP A 234 23.39 -8.92 -0.67
C ASP A 234 23.96 -7.49 -0.82
N SER A 235 23.13 -6.52 -1.19
CA SER A 235 23.58 -5.17 -1.53
C SER A 235 23.91 -4.31 -0.32
N VAL A 236 23.34 -4.60 0.86
CA VAL A 236 23.52 -3.80 2.08
C VAL A 236 24.57 -4.45 2.97
N LYS A 237 25.80 -4.02 2.83
CA LYS A 237 26.89 -4.40 3.75
C LYS A 237 27.16 -3.34 4.82
N PHE A 238 26.78 -2.10 4.58
CA PHE A 238 27.06 -0.98 5.49
C PHE A 238 25.84 -0.06 5.59
N ILE A 239 25.28 -0.03 6.78
CA ILE A 239 24.30 0.98 7.21
C ILE A 239 25.06 1.97 8.09
N GLU A 240 24.82 3.26 7.88
CA GLU A 240 25.32 4.28 8.77
C GLU A 240 24.65 4.12 10.13
N VAL A 241 25.43 4.18 11.20
CA VAL A 241 24.89 4.23 12.56
C VAL A 241 24.99 5.68 12.99
N PRO A 242 23.85 6.39 13.09
CA PRO A 242 23.87 7.75 13.57
C PRO A 242 24.31 7.78 15.04
N GLU A 243 24.92 8.88 15.44
CA GLU A 243 25.14 9.15 16.86
C GLU A 243 23.79 9.33 17.56
N LEU A 244 23.38 8.31 18.32
CA LEU A 244 22.07 8.27 18.96
C LEU A 244 21.82 9.46 19.89
N HIS A 245 22.87 10.00 20.50
CA HIS A 245 22.77 11.14 21.44
C HIS A 245 22.61 12.50 20.77
N ALA A 246 23.17 12.71 19.58
CA ALA A 246 23.27 14.02 18.95
C ALA A 246 21.94 14.58 18.45
N ASN A 247 20.93 13.72 18.25
CA ASN A 247 19.66 14.07 17.58
C ASN A 247 18.43 14.05 18.51
N ILE A 248 18.62 13.87 19.83
CA ILE A 248 17.50 13.84 20.78
C ILE A 248 17.06 15.27 21.11
N LYS A 249 15.99 15.73 20.47
CA LYS A 249 15.37 17.02 20.74
C LYS A 249 14.28 16.91 21.80
N ASN A 250 13.93 18.03 22.43
CA ASN A 250 12.81 18.05 23.37
C ASN A 250 11.48 17.76 22.64
N PRO A 251 10.60 16.88 23.17
CA PRO A 251 9.29 16.60 22.58
C PRO A 251 8.46 17.86 22.30
N GLY A 252 8.58 18.89 23.15
CA GLY A 252 7.84 20.15 22.99
C GLY A 252 8.05 20.85 21.64
N GLU A 253 9.19 20.61 20.95
CA GLU A 253 9.46 21.16 19.62
C GLU A 253 8.55 20.55 18.53
N TYR A 254 8.00 19.39 18.78
CA TYR A 254 7.14 18.67 17.82
C TYR A 254 5.65 18.93 18.08
N LEU A 255 5.27 19.51 19.23
CA LEU A 255 3.87 19.70 19.57
C LEU A 255 3.13 20.55 18.53
N THR A 256 1.94 20.11 18.15
CA THR A 256 1.05 20.83 17.24
C THR A 256 -0.39 20.74 17.72
N ASP A 257 -1.24 21.67 17.29
CA ASP A 257 -2.68 21.59 17.54
C ASP A 257 -3.29 20.46 16.70
N HIS A 258 -3.81 19.45 17.38
CA HIS A 258 -4.39 18.26 16.75
C HIS A 258 -5.65 18.59 15.94
N SER A 259 -6.37 19.66 16.26
CA SER A 259 -7.55 20.07 15.50
C SER A 259 -7.16 20.64 14.13
N VAL A 260 -6.06 21.38 14.07
CA VAL A 260 -5.50 21.92 12.83
C VAL A 260 -4.86 20.80 12.00
N ALA A 261 -4.09 19.93 12.65
CA ALA A 261 -3.43 18.79 12.00
C ALA A 261 -4.42 17.81 11.35
N LEU A 262 -5.59 17.61 11.98
CA LEU A 262 -6.62 16.67 11.50
C LEU A 262 -7.00 16.90 10.03
N VAL A 263 -7.20 18.17 9.62
CA VAL A 263 -7.68 18.51 8.28
C VAL A 263 -6.63 18.23 7.19
N SER A 264 -5.35 18.19 7.55
CA SER A 264 -4.26 17.89 6.62
C SER A 264 -4.14 16.40 6.31
N LEU A 265 -4.61 15.53 7.21
CA LEU A 265 -4.43 14.07 7.12
C LEU A 265 -5.14 13.45 5.91
N SER A 266 -4.41 12.62 5.16
CA SER A 266 -4.95 11.83 4.05
C SER A 266 -6.09 10.91 4.49
N THR A 267 -6.01 10.35 5.70
CA THR A 267 -7.07 9.51 6.29
C THR A 267 -8.36 10.31 6.54
N TYR A 268 -8.28 11.54 7.07
CA TYR A 268 -9.44 12.39 7.27
C TYR A 268 -10.07 12.79 5.92
N LYS A 269 -9.26 13.22 4.96
CA LYS A 269 -9.70 13.53 3.60
C LYS A 269 -10.39 12.34 2.93
N LEU A 270 -9.92 11.11 3.19
CA LEU A 270 -10.53 9.90 2.66
C LEU A 270 -11.93 9.68 3.25
N LEU A 271 -12.15 9.95 4.55
CA LEU A 271 -13.48 9.92 5.17
C LEU A 271 -14.43 10.94 4.53
N GLU A 272 -13.96 12.16 4.24
CA GLU A 272 -14.73 13.18 3.51
C GLU A 272 -15.10 12.71 2.09
N LYS A 273 -14.14 12.10 1.36
CA LYS A 273 -14.42 11.53 0.03
C LYS A 273 -15.45 10.40 0.09
N ASN A 274 -15.46 9.60 1.15
CA ASN A 274 -16.50 8.58 1.34
C ASN A 274 -17.88 9.19 1.51
N VAL A 275 -18.04 10.25 2.34
CA VAL A 275 -19.31 10.99 2.48
C VAL A 275 -19.76 11.55 1.13
N GLN A 276 -18.83 12.19 0.40
CA GLN A 276 -19.10 12.74 -0.94
C GLN A 276 -19.56 11.64 -1.91
N ALA A 277 -18.91 10.47 -1.88
CA ALA A 277 -19.26 9.34 -2.74
C ALA A 277 -20.67 8.81 -2.42
N GLN A 278 -21.05 8.68 -1.14
CA GLN A 278 -22.39 8.24 -0.76
C GLN A 278 -23.47 9.27 -1.14
N SER A 279 -23.17 10.56 -1.01
CA SER A 279 -24.07 11.64 -1.49
C SER A 279 -24.30 11.56 -3.01
N LEU A 280 -23.23 11.33 -3.78
CA LEU A 280 -23.33 11.14 -5.24
C LEU A 280 -24.11 9.88 -5.61
N LYS A 281 -23.88 8.76 -4.91
CA LYS A 281 -24.66 7.53 -5.09
C LYS A 281 -26.15 7.74 -4.82
N ARG A 282 -26.50 8.50 -3.77
CA ARG A 282 -27.90 8.88 -3.51
C ARG A 282 -28.51 9.70 -4.66
N LYS A 283 -27.76 10.66 -5.22
CA LYS A 283 -28.21 11.44 -6.38
C LYS A 283 -28.36 10.57 -7.64
N ILE A 284 -27.52 9.58 -7.84
CA ILE A 284 -27.65 8.60 -8.93
C ILE A 284 -28.91 7.77 -8.74
N THR A 285 -29.15 7.27 -7.52
CA THR A 285 -30.37 6.50 -7.17
C THR A 285 -31.65 7.31 -7.37
N LEU A 286 -31.62 8.61 -7.05
CA LEU A 286 -32.74 9.51 -7.37
C LEU A 286 -32.92 9.63 -8.89
N GLY A 287 -31.84 9.79 -9.63
CA GLY A 287 -31.86 9.89 -11.09
C GLY A 287 -32.38 8.65 -11.80
N GLU A 288 -32.30 7.47 -11.18
CA GLU A 288 -32.88 6.21 -11.69
C GLU A 288 -34.41 6.22 -11.72
N GLN A 289 -35.03 7.06 -10.92
CA GLN A 289 -36.49 7.19 -10.83
C GLN A 289 -37.05 8.29 -11.75
N LEU A 290 -36.16 9.05 -12.39
CA LEU A 290 -36.56 10.13 -13.30
C LEU A 290 -36.69 9.62 -14.73
N PRO A 291 -37.53 10.27 -15.56
CA PRO A 291 -37.55 9.96 -17.00
C PRO A 291 -36.22 10.07 -17.65
N THR A 292 -35.98 9.26 -18.67
CA THR A 292 -34.82 9.37 -19.55
C THR A 292 -35.26 9.78 -20.94
N VAL A 293 -34.53 10.72 -21.54
CA VAL A 293 -34.77 11.21 -22.90
C VAL A 293 -33.53 10.92 -23.72
N GLY A 294 -33.72 10.27 -24.86
CA GLY A 294 -32.65 9.97 -25.81
C GLY A 294 -33.05 10.33 -27.24
N VAL A 295 -32.05 10.65 -28.04
CA VAL A 295 -32.20 10.79 -29.50
C VAL A 295 -31.30 9.75 -30.17
N GLY A 296 -31.78 9.17 -31.26
CA GLY A 296 -31.04 8.15 -31.96
C GLY A 296 -31.19 8.26 -33.46
N VAL A 297 -30.19 7.74 -34.15
CA VAL A 297 -30.21 7.53 -35.58
C VAL A 297 -29.75 6.11 -35.84
N SER A 298 -30.45 5.42 -36.77
CA SER A 298 -30.00 4.13 -37.25
C SER A 298 -30.01 4.10 -38.78
N TYR A 299 -29.10 3.33 -39.30
CA TYR A 299 -29.04 2.96 -40.68
C TYR A 299 -29.20 1.45 -40.78
N ALA A 300 -30.21 0.99 -41.50
CA ALA A 300 -30.48 -0.43 -41.68
C ALA A 300 -30.33 -0.82 -43.13
N TYR A 301 -29.66 -1.92 -43.36
CA TYR A 301 -29.73 -2.74 -44.60
C TYR A 301 -30.58 -3.95 -44.25
N GLU A 302 -31.66 -4.14 -45.02
CA GLU A 302 -32.55 -5.26 -44.86
C GLU A 302 -32.72 -5.99 -46.18
N ASP A 303 -32.73 -7.31 -46.10
CA ASP A 303 -33.04 -8.24 -47.14
C ASP A 303 -34.04 -9.25 -46.56
N LEU A 304 -35.29 -8.79 -46.42
CA LEU A 304 -36.33 -9.45 -45.65
C LEU A 304 -37.55 -9.78 -46.47
N MET A 305 -37.78 -9.08 -47.60
CA MET A 305 -39.03 -9.17 -48.35
C MET A 305 -38.78 -9.17 -49.86
N PHE A 306 -39.43 -10.07 -50.59
CA PHE A 306 -39.53 -10.05 -52.08
C PHE A 306 -38.18 -10.01 -52.81
N ASP A 307 -37.16 -10.62 -52.24
CA ASP A 307 -35.80 -10.76 -52.83
C ASP A 307 -35.18 -9.41 -53.26
N LYS A 308 -35.52 -8.32 -52.55
CA LYS A 308 -35.03 -6.96 -52.79
C LYS A 308 -34.44 -6.36 -51.52
N SER A 309 -33.12 -6.21 -51.53
CA SER A 309 -32.43 -5.50 -50.46
C SER A 309 -32.83 -4.01 -50.44
N ARG A 310 -33.00 -3.45 -49.26
CA ARG A 310 -33.35 -2.06 -49.03
C ARG A 310 -32.46 -1.43 -47.96
N ASN A 311 -32.21 -0.16 -48.15
CA ASN A 311 -31.47 0.65 -47.16
C ASN A 311 -32.38 1.80 -46.71
N HIS A 312 -32.39 2.06 -45.43
CA HIS A 312 -33.15 3.19 -44.91
C HIS A 312 -32.52 3.80 -43.64
N TRP A 313 -32.80 5.05 -43.43
CA TRP A 313 -32.46 5.79 -42.22
C TRP A 313 -33.68 5.92 -41.34
N LEU A 314 -33.46 5.77 -40.03
CA LEU A 314 -34.48 6.01 -39.02
C LEU A 314 -33.91 6.98 -37.99
N MET A 315 -34.60 8.11 -37.79
CA MET A 315 -34.34 9.00 -36.65
C MET A 315 -35.43 8.81 -35.62
N MET A 316 -35.01 8.70 -34.36
CA MET A 316 -35.96 8.50 -33.24
C MET A 316 -35.64 9.40 -32.06
N ALA A 317 -36.66 9.84 -31.37
CA ALA A 317 -36.57 10.38 -30.04
C ALA A 317 -37.31 9.44 -29.09
N THR A 318 -36.69 9.09 -27.97
CA THR A 318 -37.27 8.17 -27.00
C THR A 318 -37.43 8.87 -25.65
N VAL A 319 -38.57 8.70 -25.02
CA VAL A 319 -38.84 9.10 -23.64
C VAL A 319 -39.23 7.83 -22.89
N SER A 320 -38.42 7.44 -21.89
CA SER A 320 -38.70 6.27 -21.07
C SER A 320 -38.96 6.72 -19.64
N VAL A 321 -40.11 6.30 -19.08
CA VAL A 321 -40.53 6.60 -17.71
C VAL A 321 -40.62 5.30 -16.94
N PRO A 322 -39.76 5.09 -15.89
CA PRO A 322 -39.72 3.81 -15.15
C PRO A 322 -40.86 3.69 -14.12
N ILE A 323 -42.11 3.57 -14.57
CA ILE A 323 -43.29 3.59 -13.70
C ILE A 323 -43.25 2.48 -12.63
N SER A 324 -42.91 1.25 -13.03
CA SER A 324 -42.86 0.10 -12.11
C SER A 324 -41.75 0.24 -11.06
N ASP A 325 -40.66 0.95 -11.41
CA ASP A 325 -39.54 1.15 -10.50
C ASP A 325 -39.87 2.12 -9.35
N TRP A 326 -40.95 2.89 -9.46
CA TRP A 326 -41.34 3.83 -8.40
C TRP A 326 -41.80 3.12 -7.13
N TRP A 327 -42.39 1.93 -7.22
CA TRP A 327 -42.81 1.17 -6.03
C TRP A 327 -41.63 0.71 -5.20
N GLY A 328 -40.59 0.17 -5.82
CA GLY A 328 -39.30 -0.19 -5.16
C GLY A 328 -38.37 1.01 -4.93
N GLY A 329 -38.46 2.03 -5.77
CA GLY A 329 -37.58 3.19 -5.80
C GLY A 329 -37.58 4.02 -4.53
N SER A 330 -38.76 4.19 -3.89
CA SER A 330 -38.86 4.89 -2.61
C SER A 330 -38.02 4.22 -1.52
N HIS A 331 -38.01 2.89 -1.46
CA HIS A 331 -37.23 2.11 -0.51
C HIS A 331 -35.73 2.16 -0.87
N LYS A 332 -35.40 2.09 -2.17
CA LYS A 332 -34.01 2.23 -2.68
C LYS A 332 -33.44 3.61 -2.33
N PHE A 333 -34.23 4.68 -2.49
CA PHE A 333 -33.86 6.03 -2.12
C PHE A 333 -33.71 6.21 -0.60
N LYS A 334 -34.64 5.68 0.20
CA LYS A 334 -34.54 5.68 1.67
C LYS A 334 -33.26 4.95 2.12
N ARG A 335 -32.96 3.80 1.54
CA ARG A 335 -31.73 3.06 1.80
C ARG A 335 -30.48 3.90 1.49
N SER A 336 -30.40 4.51 0.30
CA SER A 336 -29.25 5.34 -0.09
C SER A 336 -29.08 6.57 0.83
N ARG A 337 -30.18 7.15 1.33
CA ARG A 337 -30.13 8.21 2.34
C ARG A 337 -29.60 7.73 3.69
N LEU A 338 -29.92 6.51 4.09
CA LEU A 338 -29.38 5.89 5.31
C LEU A 338 -27.87 5.62 5.18
N GLU A 339 -27.40 5.14 4.01
CA GLU A 339 -25.98 4.94 3.75
C GLU A 339 -25.18 6.27 3.78
N GLU A 340 -25.75 7.36 3.25
CA GLU A 340 -25.15 8.70 3.38
C GLU A 340 -25.07 9.14 4.85
N LYS A 341 -26.15 8.99 5.62
CA LYS A 341 -26.16 9.31 7.06
C LYS A 341 -25.15 8.47 7.84
N LYS A 342 -25.03 7.19 7.51
CA LYS A 342 -24.05 6.28 8.10
C LYS A 342 -22.61 6.76 7.80
N ALA A 343 -22.32 7.16 6.57
CA ALA A 343 -21.02 7.69 6.20
C ALA A 343 -20.67 8.98 6.97
N ILE A 344 -21.64 9.88 7.18
CA ILE A 344 -21.47 11.10 7.99
C ILE A 344 -21.14 10.73 9.44
N ARG A 345 -21.85 9.76 10.02
CA ARG A 345 -21.56 9.30 11.39
C ARG A 345 -20.19 8.62 11.49
N GLN A 346 -19.82 7.84 10.47
CA GLN A 346 -18.48 7.23 10.39
C GLN A 346 -17.37 8.28 10.24
N GLN A 347 -17.62 9.37 9.53
CA GLN A 347 -16.67 10.49 9.44
C GLN A 347 -16.49 11.17 10.81
N GLN A 348 -17.57 11.44 11.53
CA GLN A 348 -17.52 12.04 12.87
C GLN A 348 -16.74 11.15 13.85
N ASP A 349 -17.11 9.88 13.97
CA ASP A 349 -16.41 8.89 14.80
C ASP A 349 -14.94 8.72 14.39
N GLY A 350 -14.67 8.69 13.06
CA GLY A 350 -13.32 8.61 12.52
C GLY A 350 -12.47 9.84 12.88
N SER A 351 -13.05 11.04 12.85
CA SER A 351 -12.33 12.27 13.24
C SER A 351 -11.95 12.27 14.72
N GLU A 352 -12.86 11.82 15.60
CA GLU A 352 -12.59 11.68 17.03
C GLU A 352 -11.50 10.64 17.30
N LYS A 353 -11.55 9.50 16.60
CA LYS A 353 -10.50 8.46 16.69
C LYS A 353 -9.14 8.95 16.21
N LEU A 354 -9.09 9.77 15.15
CA LEU A 354 -7.84 10.35 14.67
C LEU A 354 -7.25 11.33 15.68
N GLN A 355 -8.06 12.17 16.30
CA GLN A 355 -7.60 13.07 17.38
C GLN A 355 -7.11 12.28 18.59
N LEU A 356 -7.81 11.22 18.99
CA LEU A 356 -7.38 10.33 20.07
C LEU A 356 -6.03 9.65 19.72
N LYS A 357 -5.86 9.22 18.47
CA LYS A 357 -4.61 8.64 17.99
C LYS A 357 -3.45 9.63 18.07
N MET A 358 -3.65 10.88 17.65
CA MET A 358 -2.62 11.93 17.78
C MET A 358 -2.25 12.18 19.25
N GLN A 359 -3.24 12.23 20.14
CA GLN A 359 -2.99 12.39 21.56
C GLN A 359 -2.23 11.19 22.15
N GLN A 360 -2.59 9.98 21.74
CA GLN A 360 -1.87 8.77 22.13
C GLN A 360 -0.41 8.79 21.66
N SER A 361 -0.17 9.15 20.39
CA SER A 361 1.20 9.27 19.84
C SER A 361 1.99 10.33 20.56
N TRP A 362 1.37 11.47 20.93
CA TRP A 362 1.99 12.51 21.75
C TRP A 362 2.39 12.00 23.14
N ASN A 363 1.51 11.31 23.82
CA ASN A 363 1.78 10.73 25.12
C ASN A 363 2.93 9.72 25.06
N GLN A 364 2.93 8.85 24.05
CA GLN A 364 4.00 7.87 23.82
C GLN A 364 5.35 8.54 23.53
N LEU A 365 5.36 9.62 22.73
CA LEU A 365 6.55 10.41 22.45
C LEU A 365 7.11 11.03 23.73
N THR A 366 6.25 11.63 24.55
CA THR A 366 6.66 12.25 25.82
C THR A 366 7.16 11.20 26.82
N GLU A 367 6.53 10.04 26.86
CA GLU A 367 6.95 8.92 27.71
C GLU A 367 8.31 8.39 27.27
N SER A 368 8.52 8.14 25.97
CA SER A 368 9.79 7.61 25.45
C SER A 368 10.97 8.55 25.73
N TYR A 369 10.75 9.87 25.70
CA TYR A 369 11.77 10.84 26.11
C TYR A 369 12.17 10.67 27.59
N LYS A 370 11.19 10.51 28.49
CA LYS A 370 11.46 10.26 29.92
C LYS A 370 12.20 8.92 30.12
N GLN A 371 11.89 7.90 29.30
CA GLN A 371 12.61 6.62 29.36
C GLN A 371 14.09 6.76 28.97
N ILE A 372 14.46 7.68 28.06
CA ILE A 372 15.86 7.96 27.76
C ILE A 372 16.58 8.50 29.01
N VAL A 373 16.00 9.51 29.69
CA VAL A 373 16.61 10.12 30.89
C VAL A 373 16.82 9.05 31.99
N LEU A 374 15.83 8.19 32.21
CA LEU A 374 15.95 7.10 33.20
C LEU A 374 16.99 6.06 32.78
N ALA A 375 17.06 5.73 31.50
CA ALA A 375 18.02 4.75 30.99
C ALA A 375 19.45 5.30 31.01
N GLU A 376 19.64 6.60 30.78
CA GLU A 376 20.95 7.27 30.90
C GLU A 376 21.48 7.24 32.33
N SER A 377 20.63 7.59 33.33
CA SER A 377 20.98 7.45 34.75
C SER A 377 21.37 6.00 35.11
N ALA A 378 20.58 5.01 34.62
CA ALA A 378 20.88 3.61 34.86
C ALA A 378 22.23 3.15 34.23
N VAL A 379 22.63 3.74 33.09
CA VAL A 379 23.97 3.48 32.50
C VAL A 379 25.05 4.00 33.43
N GLN A 380 24.95 5.27 33.88
CA GLN A 380 25.95 5.90 34.77
C GLN A 380 26.07 5.12 36.09
N GLU A 381 24.95 4.73 36.70
CA GLU A 381 24.93 3.98 37.96
C GLU A 381 25.51 2.56 37.77
N SER A 382 25.18 1.87 36.67
CA SER A 382 25.70 0.52 36.42
C SER A 382 27.18 0.51 36.01
N GLU A 383 27.66 1.55 35.34
CA GLU A 383 29.07 1.72 35.00
C GLU A 383 29.91 1.95 36.26
N GLU A 384 29.46 2.82 37.16
CA GLU A 384 30.13 3.06 38.42
C GLU A 384 30.11 1.81 39.34
N ASN A 385 28.95 1.10 39.39
CA ASN A 385 28.86 -0.18 40.08
C ASN A 385 29.87 -1.20 39.52
N LEU A 386 29.98 -1.34 38.23
CA LEU A 386 30.96 -2.22 37.58
C LEU A 386 32.39 -1.83 37.94
N ARG A 387 32.71 -0.52 37.94
CA ARG A 387 34.02 0.01 38.30
C ARG A 387 34.36 -0.36 39.75
N MET A 388 33.42 -0.15 40.67
CA MET A 388 33.60 -0.46 42.10
C MET A 388 33.77 -1.96 42.31
N GLN A 389 32.89 -2.81 41.77
CA GLN A 389 32.98 -4.26 41.89
C GLN A 389 34.27 -4.85 41.27
N SER A 390 34.76 -4.26 40.20
CA SER A 390 36.02 -4.64 39.58
C SER A 390 37.22 -4.35 40.55
N ASN A 391 37.19 -3.23 41.23
CA ASN A 391 38.22 -2.86 42.22
C ASN A 391 38.15 -3.72 43.47
N TYR A 392 36.93 -3.98 43.98
CA TYR A 392 36.72 -4.84 45.16
C TYR A 392 37.12 -6.30 44.88
N TYR A 393 36.82 -6.80 43.68
CA TYR A 393 37.25 -8.13 43.29
C TYR A 393 38.80 -8.24 43.25
N ARG A 394 39.50 -7.25 42.69
CA ARG A 394 40.97 -7.20 42.66
C ARG A 394 41.57 -7.10 44.05
N SER A 395 40.89 -6.50 45.02
CA SER A 395 41.28 -6.38 46.39
C SER A 395 40.86 -7.57 47.27
N GLY A 396 40.17 -8.60 46.67
CA GLY A 396 39.68 -9.76 47.40
C GLY A 396 38.50 -9.48 48.34
N VAL A 397 37.81 -8.32 48.18
CA VAL A 397 36.69 -7.92 49.05
C VAL A 397 35.35 -8.46 48.56
N THR A 398 35.20 -8.69 47.28
CA THR A 398 33.97 -9.21 46.68
C THR A 398 34.19 -10.51 45.90
N SER A 399 33.12 -11.29 45.69
CA SER A 399 33.16 -12.56 44.96
C SER A 399 33.18 -12.33 43.41
N LEU A 400 33.63 -13.34 42.67
CA LEU A 400 33.56 -13.39 41.21
C LEU A 400 32.11 -13.22 40.71
N SER A 401 31.15 -13.84 41.43
CA SER A 401 29.71 -13.76 41.06
C SER A 401 29.21 -12.33 41.06
N GLU A 402 29.53 -11.54 42.10
CA GLU A 402 29.11 -10.13 42.21
C GLU A 402 29.72 -9.27 41.10
N LEU A 403 30.97 -9.53 40.70
CA LEU A 403 31.58 -8.86 39.54
C LEU A 403 30.87 -9.23 38.23
N LEU A 404 30.56 -10.51 38.02
CA LEU A 404 29.85 -10.96 36.80
C LEU A 404 28.43 -10.42 36.75
N ASP A 405 27.74 -10.31 37.88
CA ASP A 405 26.42 -9.69 37.99
C ASP A 405 26.47 -8.19 37.64
N ALA A 406 27.50 -7.47 38.14
CA ALA A 406 27.70 -6.06 37.76
C ALA A 406 27.96 -5.88 36.26
N GLN A 407 28.72 -6.79 35.61
CA GLN A 407 28.89 -6.81 34.16
C GLN A 407 27.57 -7.06 33.44
N GLY A 408 26.72 -7.96 33.95
CA GLY A 408 25.38 -8.24 33.44
C GLY A 408 24.46 -7.03 33.52
N LEU A 409 24.48 -6.29 34.65
CA LEU A 409 23.70 -5.05 34.83
C LEU A 409 24.16 -3.96 33.86
N TYR A 410 25.46 -3.75 33.73
CA TYR A 410 26.03 -2.77 32.78
C TYR A 410 25.57 -3.06 31.34
N ARG A 411 25.70 -4.31 30.88
CA ARG A 411 25.20 -4.74 29.57
C ARG A 411 23.72 -4.41 29.38
N LYS A 412 22.89 -4.78 30.37
CA LYS A 412 21.44 -4.55 30.32
C LYS A 412 21.12 -3.04 30.25
N SER A 413 21.78 -2.21 31.03
CA SER A 413 21.59 -0.77 31.05
C SER A 413 22.00 -0.11 29.73
N ARG A 414 23.16 -0.50 29.15
CA ARG A 414 23.64 0.00 27.86
C ARG A 414 22.66 -0.33 26.72
N ASN A 415 22.23 -1.59 26.65
CA ASN A 415 21.26 -2.01 25.62
C ASN A 415 19.93 -1.26 25.79
N ARG A 416 19.42 -1.13 27.04
CA ARG A 416 18.18 -0.41 27.33
C ARG A 416 18.28 1.07 26.93
N TYR A 417 19.42 1.71 27.14
CA TYR A 417 19.64 3.09 26.73
C TYR A 417 19.60 3.23 25.19
N SER A 418 20.34 2.39 24.46
CA SER A 418 20.30 2.40 22.99
C SER A 418 18.90 2.13 22.45
N ASP A 419 18.19 1.19 23.02
CA ASP A 419 16.82 0.87 22.63
C ASP A 419 15.85 2.03 22.96
N ALA A 420 16.00 2.73 24.08
CA ALA A 420 15.21 3.90 24.43
C ALA A 420 15.42 5.06 23.45
N CYS A 421 16.67 5.33 23.05
CA CYS A 421 16.99 6.36 22.05
C CYS A 421 16.34 6.01 20.69
N ILE A 422 16.43 4.77 20.26
CA ILE A 422 15.84 4.28 19.02
C ILE A 422 14.31 4.36 19.08
N ASP A 423 13.70 3.92 20.19
CA ASP A 423 12.24 3.99 20.36
C ASP A 423 11.76 5.45 20.29
N TYR A 424 12.47 6.38 20.94
CA TYR A 424 12.16 7.79 20.84
C TYR A 424 12.16 8.30 19.39
N MET A 425 13.19 7.98 18.59
CA MET A 425 13.26 8.39 17.20
C MET A 425 12.08 7.83 16.38
N LYS A 426 11.71 6.58 16.63
CA LYS A 426 10.51 5.95 16.02
C LYS A 426 9.22 6.66 16.44
N LYS A 427 9.09 7.06 17.74
CA LYS A 427 7.93 7.80 18.24
C LYS A 427 7.85 9.21 17.67
N VAL A 428 8.98 9.87 17.41
CA VAL A 428 9.03 11.16 16.69
C VAL A 428 8.44 10.98 15.29
N SER A 429 8.94 10.02 14.51
CA SER A 429 8.46 9.75 13.15
C SER A 429 6.96 9.39 13.15
N GLN A 430 6.53 8.55 14.10
CA GLN A 430 5.12 8.17 14.23
C GLN A 430 4.24 9.39 14.52
N TYR A 431 4.63 10.25 15.46
CA TYR A 431 3.87 11.46 15.81
C TYR A 431 3.79 12.46 14.64
N LEU A 432 4.90 12.67 13.93
CA LEU A 432 4.92 13.51 12.74
C LEU A 432 3.94 12.99 11.67
N ARG A 433 3.92 11.68 11.40
CA ARG A 433 2.97 11.07 10.46
C ARG A 433 1.53 11.17 10.95
N ASP A 434 1.29 10.88 12.23
CA ASP A 434 -0.06 10.98 12.80
C ASP A 434 -0.61 12.41 12.80
N THR A 435 0.26 13.41 12.70
CA THR A 435 -0.09 14.83 12.56
C THR A 435 0.08 15.39 11.14
N GLY A 436 0.38 14.55 10.14
CA GLY A 436 0.47 14.93 8.71
C GLY A 436 1.69 15.78 8.37
N ARG A 437 2.82 15.54 9.05
CA ARG A 437 4.09 16.28 8.87
C ARG A 437 5.23 15.35 8.48
#